data_6ea0facaf3bbd3bcf1a35edf750d794a
#
_entry.id   6ea0facaf3bbd3bcf1a35edf750d794a
#
_cell.length_a   1.000
_cell.length_b   1.000
_cell.length_c   1.000
_cell.angle_alpha   90.00
_cell.angle_beta   90.00
_cell.angle_gamma   90.00
#
_symmetry.space_group_name_H-M   'P 1'
#
loop_
_entity.id
_entity.type
_entity.pdbx_description
1 polymer ?
#
loop_
_entity_poly.entity_id
_entity_poly.type
_entity_poly.pdbx_seq_one_letter_code
_entity_poly.pdbx_strand_id
1 'polypeptide(L)'
;MIAYGLGFLVIALGAILAGRGYVRTARRMRNYQTTRGRVFKRELATVAGDTREGVWGKGGGYRPKVTYVFTVDGVEHTSDKVSYAHRGLRKSLAEQALAAIPDEVDVFYDPADPDEAYLVRHSPRLGHWLIAGGVLGALFGLLIVLASF
;
A
#
# COMPACT_ATOMS: atom_id res chain seq x y z
N MET A 1 11.52 29.13 -16.04
CA MET A 1 12.33 28.30 -15.11
C MET A 1 11.67 28.14 -13.76
N ILE A 2 11.11 29.17 -13.14
CA ILE A 2 10.42 29.13 -11.81
C ILE A 2 9.30 28.07 -11.77
N ALA A 3 8.48 27.96 -12.82
CA ALA A 3 7.38 26.97 -12.88
C ALA A 3 7.86 25.51 -12.75
N TYR A 4 8.99 25.17 -13.34
CA TYR A 4 9.58 23.83 -13.22
C TYR A 4 10.09 23.57 -11.79
N GLY A 5 10.73 24.57 -11.15
CA GLY A 5 11.16 24.46 -9.77
C GLY A 5 10.01 24.25 -8.80
N LEU A 6 8.90 24.98 -8.97
CA LEU A 6 7.68 24.81 -8.19
C LEU A 6 7.04 23.41 -8.42
N GLY A 7 7.04 22.91 -9.66
CA GLY A 7 6.55 21.55 -9.96
C GLY A 7 7.35 20.49 -9.20
N PHE A 8 8.68 20.61 -9.16
CA PHE A 8 9.54 19.70 -8.39
C PHE A 8 9.24 19.75 -6.89
N LEU A 9 9.00 20.94 -6.33
CA LEU A 9 8.66 21.08 -4.92
C LEU A 9 7.34 20.41 -4.55
N VAL A 10 6.33 20.52 -5.40
CA VAL A 10 5.03 19.86 -5.18
C VAL A 10 5.16 18.33 -5.23
N ILE A 11 5.90 17.80 -6.23
CA ILE A 11 6.15 16.36 -6.35
C ILE A 11 6.94 15.85 -5.14
N ALA A 12 7.98 16.58 -4.73
CA ALA A 12 8.81 16.25 -3.58
C ALA A 12 8.00 16.22 -2.28
N LEU A 13 7.13 17.19 -2.05
CA LEU A 13 6.24 17.23 -0.90
C LEU A 13 5.29 16.02 -0.90
N GLY A 14 4.70 15.69 -2.06
CA GLY A 14 3.86 14.50 -2.23
C GLY A 14 4.60 13.21 -1.89
N ALA A 15 5.84 13.05 -2.34
CA ALA A 15 6.67 11.89 -2.05
C ALA A 15 7.02 11.77 -0.55
N ILE A 16 7.33 12.89 0.12
CA ILE A 16 7.61 12.92 1.56
C ILE A 16 6.36 12.52 2.36
N LEU A 17 5.20 13.09 2.03
CA LEU A 17 3.95 12.78 2.73
C LEU A 17 3.55 11.31 2.55
N ALA A 18 3.65 10.78 1.33
CA ALA A 18 3.40 9.37 1.03
C ALA A 18 4.38 8.45 1.79
N GLY A 19 5.67 8.81 1.80
CA GLY A 19 6.71 8.07 2.51
C GLY A 19 6.46 8.03 4.03
N ARG A 20 6.04 9.16 4.63
CA ARG A 20 5.70 9.23 6.07
C ARG A 20 4.49 8.34 6.40
N GLY A 21 3.45 8.35 5.55
CA GLY A 21 2.30 7.47 5.70
C GLY A 21 2.71 5.99 5.68
N TYR A 22 3.56 5.63 4.71
CA TYR A 22 4.08 4.28 4.56
C TYR A 22 4.91 3.81 5.76
N VAL A 23 5.82 4.65 6.26
CA VAL A 23 6.64 4.36 7.45
C VAL A 23 5.76 4.21 8.70
N ARG A 24 4.73 5.07 8.86
CA ARG A 24 3.80 4.97 10.00
C ARG A 24 3.06 3.63 10.00
N THR A 25 2.56 3.19 8.85
CA THR A 25 1.89 1.89 8.71
C THR A 25 2.85 0.73 8.97
N ALA A 26 4.05 0.77 8.40
CA ALA A 26 5.06 -0.25 8.64
C ALA A 26 5.51 -0.34 10.10
N ARG A 27 5.53 0.80 10.82
CA ARG A 27 5.81 0.83 12.26
C ARG A 27 4.70 0.18 13.09
N ARG A 28 3.42 0.37 12.74
CA ARG A 28 2.30 -0.32 13.39
C ARG A 28 2.44 -1.83 13.24
N MET A 29 2.77 -2.30 12.02
CA MET A 29 2.95 -3.73 11.74
C MET A 29 4.24 -4.33 12.34
N ARG A 30 5.09 -3.53 12.99
CA ARG A 30 6.33 -4.05 13.58
C ARG A 30 6.07 -5.04 14.72
N ASN A 31 5.02 -4.81 15.49
CA ASN A 31 4.64 -5.64 16.62
C ASN A 31 3.66 -6.76 16.25
N TYR A 32 3.30 -6.88 14.96
CA TYR A 32 2.40 -7.92 14.50
C TYR A 32 3.06 -9.29 14.62
N GLN A 33 2.30 -10.21 15.13
CA GLN A 33 2.68 -11.62 15.20
C GLN A 33 2.26 -12.33 13.91
N THR A 34 2.84 -13.51 13.70
CA THR A 34 2.55 -14.33 12.52
C THR A 34 1.87 -15.61 12.98
N THR A 35 0.78 -15.96 12.33
CA THR A 35 0.11 -17.26 12.48
C THR A 35 -0.19 -17.83 11.10
N ARG A 36 -0.50 -19.13 11.03
CA ARG A 36 -0.96 -19.75 9.78
C ARG A 36 -2.45 -19.57 9.62
N GLY A 37 -2.84 -19.18 8.39
CA GLY A 37 -4.23 -19.10 7.98
C GLY A 37 -4.51 -19.95 6.77
N ARG A 38 -5.79 -20.24 6.56
CA ARG A 38 -6.30 -20.97 5.41
C ARG A 38 -7.25 -20.12 4.61
N VAL A 39 -7.00 -20.03 3.30
CA VAL A 39 -7.88 -19.34 2.35
C VAL A 39 -9.06 -20.24 2.02
N PHE A 40 -10.28 -19.73 2.15
CA PHE A 40 -11.48 -20.47 1.76
C PHE A 40 -12.29 -19.78 0.65
N LYS A 41 -12.04 -18.50 0.38
CA LYS A 41 -12.73 -17.79 -0.70
C LYS A 41 -11.77 -16.82 -1.42
N ARG A 42 -11.86 -16.82 -2.75
CA ARG A 42 -11.12 -15.90 -3.64
C ARG A 42 -12.09 -15.21 -4.57
N GLU A 43 -12.03 -13.89 -4.61
CA GLU A 43 -12.90 -13.06 -5.44
C GLU A 43 -12.11 -11.90 -6.06
N LEU A 44 -12.58 -11.44 -7.22
CA LEU A 44 -12.16 -10.16 -7.76
C LEU A 44 -13.20 -9.11 -7.37
N ALA A 45 -12.80 -8.14 -6.54
CA ALA A 45 -13.63 -7.01 -6.23
C ALA A 45 -13.34 -5.85 -7.19
N THR A 46 -14.39 -5.20 -7.67
CA THR A 46 -14.28 -3.95 -8.42
C THR A 46 -14.06 -2.79 -7.44
N VAL A 47 -13.07 -1.96 -7.72
CA VAL A 47 -12.89 -0.70 -7.00
C VAL A 47 -13.60 0.35 -7.83
N ALA A 48 -14.63 0.98 -7.28
CA ALA A 48 -15.27 2.12 -7.92
C ALA A 48 -14.21 3.20 -8.18
N GLY A 49 -14.04 3.59 -9.43
CA GLY A 49 -13.11 4.65 -9.78
C GLY A 49 -13.56 5.95 -9.12
N ASP A 50 -12.66 6.59 -8.40
CA ASP A 50 -12.83 8.01 -8.08
C ASP A 50 -12.91 8.72 -9.45
N THR A 51 -13.97 9.50 -9.64
CA THR A 51 -14.30 10.22 -10.89
C THR A 51 -13.28 11.30 -11.27
N ARG A 52 -12.18 11.41 -10.54
CA ARG A 52 -11.02 12.22 -10.94
C ARG A 52 -10.29 11.52 -12.06
N GLU A 53 -10.25 12.15 -13.21
CA GLU A 53 -9.40 11.76 -14.34
C GLU A 53 -7.95 11.66 -13.87
N GLY A 54 -7.59 10.47 -13.38
CA GLY A 54 -6.20 10.13 -13.10
C GLY A 54 -5.53 9.66 -14.38
N VAL A 55 -4.22 9.76 -14.45
CA VAL A 55 -3.31 9.37 -15.55
C VAL A 55 -3.56 7.96 -16.13
N TRP A 56 -4.49 7.19 -15.56
CA TRP A 56 -4.79 5.78 -15.88
C TRP A 56 -6.17 5.53 -16.50
N GLY A 57 -6.88 6.57 -16.96
CA GLY A 57 -8.13 6.45 -17.71
C GLY A 57 -9.38 6.23 -16.85
N LYS A 58 -10.54 6.53 -17.45
CA LYS A 58 -11.88 6.25 -16.91
C LYS A 58 -12.05 4.72 -16.78
N GLY A 59 -11.92 4.18 -15.60
CA GLY A 59 -12.21 2.77 -15.37
C GLY A 59 -11.87 2.37 -13.94
N GLY A 60 -12.85 1.87 -13.23
CA GLY A 60 -12.64 1.25 -11.93
C GLY A 60 -11.59 0.12 -12.05
N GLY A 61 -10.72 0.01 -11.06
CA GLY A 61 -9.73 -1.05 -11.00
C GLY A 61 -10.33 -2.32 -10.41
N TYR A 62 -9.61 -3.42 -10.55
CA TYR A 62 -9.89 -4.69 -9.87
C TYR A 62 -8.91 -4.87 -8.73
N ARG A 63 -9.35 -5.46 -7.64
CA ARG A 63 -8.45 -5.88 -6.56
C ARG A 63 -8.70 -7.35 -6.21
N PRO A 64 -7.66 -8.13 -5.92
CA PRO A 64 -7.84 -9.44 -5.36
C PRO A 64 -8.47 -9.30 -3.96
N LYS A 65 -9.56 -10.01 -3.73
CA LYS A 65 -10.19 -10.16 -2.43
C LYS A 65 -10.11 -11.63 -2.04
N VAL A 66 -9.51 -11.88 -0.88
CA VAL A 66 -9.31 -13.23 -0.38
C VAL A 66 -9.85 -13.27 1.03
N THR A 67 -10.77 -14.19 1.31
CA THR A 67 -11.24 -14.44 2.66
C THR A 67 -10.48 -15.62 3.23
N TYR A 68 -9.90 -15.44 4.40
CA TYR A 68 -9.08 -16.45 5.08
C TYR A 68 -9.42 -16.52 6.57
N VAL A 69 -9.19 -17.69 7.12
CA VAL A 69 -9.42 -18.01 8.54
C VAL A 69 -8.08 -18.32 9.18
N PHE A 70 -7.89 -17.87 10.40
CA PHE A 70 -6.70 -18.13 11.21
C PHE A 70 -7.09 -18.22 12.68
N THR A 71 -6.24 -18.86 13.48
CA THR A 71 -6.51 -19.08 14.90
C THR A 71 -5.48 -18.33 15.75
N VAL A 72 -5.97 -17.59 16.74
CA VAL A 72 -5.16 -16.90 17.76
C VAL A 72 -5.66 -17.34 19.12
N ASP A 73 -4.79 -17.88 19.95
CA ASP A 73 -5.11 -18.33 21.33
C ASP A 73 -6.33 -19.26 21.42
N GLY A 74 -6.51 -20.10 20.38
CA GLY A 74 -7.64 -21.04 20.30
C GLY A 74 -8.96 -20.44 19.79
N VAL A 75 -8.99 -19.15 19.47
CA VAL A 75 -10.14 -18.45 18.87
C VAL A 75 -9.94 -18.33 17.38
N GLU A 76 -10.95 -18.68 16.61
CA GLU A 76 -10.97 -18.57 15.17
C GLU A 76 -11.37 -17.15 14.75
N HIS A 77 -10.55 -16.53 13.89
CA HIS A 77 -10.77 -15.22 13.31
C HIS A 77 -10.87 -15.33 11.78
N THR A 78 -11.67 -14.45 11.18
CA THR A 78 -11.82 -14.35 9.73
C THR A 78 -11.47 -12.95 9.27
N SER A 79 -10.67 -12.84 8.20
CA SER A 79 -10.34 -11.55 7.60
C SER A 79 -10.34 -11.63 6.07
N ASP A 80 -10.52 -10.47 5.41
CA ASP A 80 -10.41 -10.31 3.96
C ASP A 80 -9.36 -9.27 3.54
N LYS A 81 -8.57 -8.80 4.50
CA LYS A 81 -7.55 -7.77 4.31
C LYS A 81 -6.26 -8.39 3.77
N VAL A 82 -6.03 -8.31 2.45
CA VAL A 82 -4.80 -8.85 1.84
C VAL A 82 -3.60 -7.94 2.10
N SER A 83 -3.76 -6.64 1.93
CA SER A 83 -2.70 -5.65 2.12
C SER A 83 -3.30 -4.32 2.54
N TYR A 84 -2.51 -3.50 3.24
CA TYR A 84 -2.93 -2.15 3.65
C TYR A 84 -3.05 -1.17 2.47
N ALA A 85 -2.30 -1.37 1.39
CA ALA A 85 -2.29 -0.50 0.21
C ALA A 85 -2.96 -1.20 -0.98
N HIS A 86 -4.22 -0.87 -1.25
CA HIS A 86 -4.93 -1.37 -2.42
C HIS A 86 -5.22 -0.23 -3.39
N ARG A 87 -4.44 -0.17 -4.47
CA ARG A 87 -4.83 0.55 -5.68
C ARG A 87 -5.50 -0.43 -6.63
N GLY A 88 -6.48 0.04 -7.40
CA GLY A 88 -7.09 -0.78 -8.44
C GLY A 88 -6.03 -1.22 -9.47
N LEU A 89 -6.04 -2.50 -9.81
CA LEU A 89 -5.18 -3.11 -10.82
C LEU A 89 -5.98 -3.31 -12.12
N ARG A 90 -5.28 -3.51 -13.24
CA ARG A 90 -5.91 -4.06 -14.45
C ARG A 90 -6.40 -5.48 -14.13
N LYS A 91 -7.51 -5.89 -14.75
CA LYS A 91 -8.16 -7.18 -14.48
C LYS A 91 -7.17 -8.36 -14.55
N SER A 92 -6.37 -8.44 -15.60
CA SER A 92 -5.38 -9.51 -15.79
C SER A 92 -4.33 -9.56 -14.68
N LEU A 93 -3.86 -8.40 -14.20
CA LEU A 93 -2.90 -8.34 -13.09
C LEU A 93 -3.54 -8.71 -11.75
N ALA A 94 -4.80 -8.34 -11.55
CA ALA A 94 -5.55 -8.71 -10.35
C ALA A 94 -5.84 -10.23 -10.32
N GLU A 95 -6.16 -10.84 -11.47
CA GLU A 95 -6.33 -12.29 -11.62
C GLU A 95 -5.03 -13.05 -11.34
N GLN A 96 -3.91 -12.59 -11.90
CA GLN A 96 -2.58 -13.17 -11.62
C GLN A 96 -2.21 -13.05 -10.15
N ALA A 97 -2.44 -11.90 -9.53
CA ALA A 97 -2.19 -11.69 -8.11
C ALA A 97 -3.05 -12.61 -7.24
N LEU A 98 -4.32 -12.81 -7.63
CA LEU A 98 -5.24 -13.70 -6.94
C LEU A 98 -4.80 -15.18 -7.05
N ALA A 99 -4.37 -15.61 -8.25
CA ALA A 99 -3.89 -16.97 -8.51
C ALA A 99 -2.55 -17.27 -7.79
N ALA A 100 -1.74 -16.24 -7.53
CA ALA A 100 -0.47 -16.40 -6.83
C ALA A 100 -0.63 -16.59 -5.31
N ILE A 101 -1.81 -16.38 -4.73
CA ILE A 101 -2.06 -16.58 -3.30
C ILE A 101 -2.29 -18.08 -3.04
N PRO A 102 -1.46 -18.77 -2.23
CA PRO A 102 -1.64 -20.18 -1.91
C PRO A 102 -2.85 -20.41 -1.00
N ASP A 103 -3.24 -21.67 -0.80
CA ASP A 103 -4.35 -22.05 0.10
C ASP A 103 -3.97 -21.88 1.57
N GLU A 104 -2.71 -22.14 1.91
CA GLU A 104 -2.14 -21.84 3.21
C GLU A 104 -1.31 -20.58 3.13
N VAL A 105 -1.56 -19.63 4.04
CA VAL A 105 -0.95 -18.31 4.04
C VAL A 105 -0.43 -17.93 5.42
N ASP A 106 0.64 -17.16 5.45
CA ASP A 106 1.07 -16.52 6.68
C ASP A 106 0.21 -15.26 6.92
N VAL A 107 -0.41 -15.20 8.09
CA VAL A 107 -1.26 -14.09 8.52
C VAL A 107 -0.51 -13.26 9.55
N PHE A 108 -0.39 -11.96 9.30
CA PHE A 108 0.19 -10.98 10.21
C PHE A 108 -0.93 -10.27 10.95
N TYR A 109 -1.04 -10.44 12.25
CA TYR A 109 -2.10 -9.87 13.07
C TYR A 109 -1.57 -9.03 14.22
N ASP A 110 -2.36 -8.06 14.66
CA ASP A 110 -2.07 -7.28 15.86
C ASP A 110 -2.49 -8.12 17.09
N PRO A 111 -1.56 -8.46 18.02
CA PRO A 111 -1.94 -9.20 19.21
C PRO A 111 -2.89 -8.44 20.13
N ALA A 112 -2.99 -7.11 20.05
CA ALA A 112 -3.94 -6.31 20.80
C ALA A 112 -5.34 -6.28 20.15
N ASP A 113 -5.42 -6.51 18.83
CA ASP A 113 -6.66 -6.56 18.06
C ASP A 113 -6.51 -7.58 16.91
N PRO A 114 -6.79 -8.88 17.15
CA PRO A 114 -6.64 -9.92 16.15
C PRO A 114 -7.47 -9.73 14.87
N ASP A 115 -8.52 -8.91 14.88
CA ASP A 115 -9.30 -8.57 13.70
C ASP A 115 -8.53 -7.64 12.73
N GLU A 116 -7.48 -6.97 13.22
CA GLU A 116 -6.48 -6.26 12.41
C GLU A 116 -5.42 -7.23 11.89
N ALA A 117 -5.77 -8.00 10.84
CA ALA A 117 -4.91 -9.01 10.24
C ALA A 117 -4.74 -8.81 8.73
N TYR A 118 -3.52 -9.08 8.22
CA TYR A 118 -3.13 -8.89 6.82
C TYR A 118 -2.28 -10.05 6.32
N LEU A 119 -2.32 -10.32 5.00
CA LEU A 119 -1.47 -11.34 4.35
C LEU A 119 -0.11 -10.78 3.92
N VAL A 120 0.01 -9.48 3.73
CA VAL A 120 1.25 -8.85 3.26
C VAL A 120 1.78 -7.90 4.32
N ARG A 121 3.01 -8.17 4.77
CA ARG A 121 3.72 -7.29 5.70
C ARG A 121 4.41 -6.15 4.95
N HIS A 122 4.17 -4.93 5.36
CA HIS A 122 4.82 -3.76 4.77
C HIS A 122 6.23 -3.58 5.33
N SER A 123 7.22 -3.47 4.43
CA SER A 123 8.59 -3.12 4.80
C SER A 123 8.74 -1.59 4.88
N PRO A 124 9.34 -1.03 5.94
CA PRO A 124 9.56 0.41 6.06
C PRO A 124 10.58 0.95 5.04
N ARG A 125 11.37 0.06 4.40
CA ARG A 125 12.44 0.45 3.47
C ARG A 125 11.94 1.33 2.33
N LEU A 126 10.81 0.97 1.70
CA LEU A 126 10.24 1.75 0.61
C LEU A 126 9.84 3.16 1.06
N GLY A 127 9.27 3.29 2.27
CA GLY A 127 8.91 4.59 2.84
C GLY A 127 10.13 5.49 3.06
N HIS A 128 11.25 4.94 3.52
CA HIS A 128 12.49 5.69 3.69
C HIS A 128 13.08 6.17 2.35
N TRP A 129 13.04 5.32 1.30
CA TRP A 129 13.47 5.70 -0.05
C TRP A 129 12.61 6.83 -0.63
N LEU A 130 11.29 6.78 -0.43
CA LEU A 130 10.38 7.85 -0.86
C LEU A 130 10.69 9.19 -0.15
N ILE A 131 10.97 9.15 1.14
CA ILE A 131 11.35 10.35 1.91
C ILE A 131 12.69 10.89 1.41
N ALA A 132 13.71 10.04 1.27
CA ALA A 132 15.02 10.45 0.79
C ALA A 132 14.96 11.06 -0.62
N GLY A 133 14.25 10.41 -1.54
CA GLY A 133 14.03 10.94 -2.89
C GLY A 133 13.26 12.25 -2.90
N GLY A 134 12.25 12.38 -2.04
CA GLY A 134 11.51 13.64 -1.88
C GLY A 134 12.38 14.78 -1.36
N VAL A 135 13.24 14.53 -0.39
CA VAL A 135 14.18 15.55 0.14
C VAL A 135 15.17 16.00 -0.94
N LEU A 136 15.76 15.05 -1.68
CA LEU A 136 16.67 15.38 -2.79
C LEU A 136 15.95 16.18 -3.89
N GLY A 137 14.73 15.78 -4.25
CA GLY A 137 13.90 16.51 -5.22
C GLY A 137 13.56 17.93 -4.76
N ALA A 138 13.28 18.12 -3.47
CA ALA A 138 13.03 19.45 -2.91
C ALA A 138 14.27 20.36 -2.97
N LEU A 139 15.45 19.84 -2.63
CA LEU A 139 16.70 20.57 -2.72
C LEU A 139 17.00 20.97 -4.16
N PHE A 140 16.82 20.06 -5.12
CA PHE A 140 17.03 20.34 -6.53
C PHE A 140 16.03 21.38 -7.06
N GLY A 141 14.75 21.27 -6.70
CA GLY A 141 13.73 22.27 -7.05
C GLY A 141 14.03 23.65 -6.50
N LEU A 142 14.54 23.72 -5.26
CA LEU A 142 14.95 24.98 -4.63
C LEU A 142 16.13 25.61 -5.36
N LEU A 143 17.13 24.82 -5.75
CA LEU A 143 18.28 25.31 -6.54
C LEU A 143 17.83 25.90 -7.89
N ILE A 144 16.89 25.27 -8.60
CA ILE A 144 16.33 25.80 -9.86
C ILE A 144 15.63 27.13 -9.62
N VAL A 145 14.87 27.26 -8.53
CA VAL A 145 14.19 28.52 -8.20
C VAL A 145 15.21 29.61 -7.90
N LEU A 146 16.22 29.35 -7.07
CA LEU A 146 17.27 30.33 -6.72
C LEU A 146 18.11 30.75 -7.93
N ALA A 147 18.42 29.83 -8.85
CA ALA A 147 19.15 30.13 -10.08
C ALA A 147 18.32 30.91 -11.13
N SER A 148 17.04 31.13 -10.84
CA SER A 148 16.12 31.86 -11.74
C SER A 148 15.97 33.34 -11.36
N PHE A 149 16.61 33.77 -10.27
CA PHE A 149 16.71 35.16 -9.82
C PHE A 149 18.12 35.72 -10.08
#